data_4f8c112061b77c428a7772e4cc17c120
#
_entry.id   4f8c112061b77c428a7772e4cc17c120
#
_cell.length_a   1.000
_cell.length_b   1.000
_cell.length_c   1.000
_cell.angle_alpha   90.00
_cell.angle_beta   90.00
_cell.angle_gamma   90.00
#
_symmetry.space_group_name_H-M   'P 1'
#
loop_
_entity.id
_entity.type
_entity.pdbx_description
1 polymer ?
#
loop_
_entity_poly.entity_id
_entity_poly.type
_entity_poly.pdbx_seq_one_letter_code
_entity_poly.pdbx_strand_id
1 'polypeptide(L)'
;MDFPILSAMIAVPLVAGIIVLFLNDNGARWTALLATLANFALGVVLWQAYEIGGDRWQFTEYVGLGEGTLVPAWALGIDGIALMLIMLSVFLMPICIGASWRAITRRVPEYMGAFLLMEALMVGVFAAQDLLLFYIFFEGGLIPMYLIIGIWGGAEKIKAAYKFFLYTLFGSVLMLVAMLYMILDAGTTSIPALMAYDFPAGVQWWLWLAFFASFAVKMPMWPVHTWLPDAHVQAPTAGSVILAGVLLKMGGYGFIRFSLPMFPEASADFVPLVFILSGIAVVYTSLVALVQRDMKKLIAYSSVAHMAFVTFGLFAFNRQGIEGGLIVMLSHGLVSGALFLCVGVVYDRLHTREIARYGGLADNMPGYAVLFLLFTMASIGLPGTSGFVGEFLALVGTYEMSSWAAIVATTGIILGAGYMLWLYWRMCYGTQKNADAAAMPDLSMREWWLLVPIAAVVMWMGIYPESFMAPMRDDVGHLLERIEPAQVHFDARPTEGTGVAAASVTDTATDHKGGAH
;
A
#
# COMPACT_ATOMS: atom_id res chain seq x y z
N MET A 1 2.81 23.43 -17.07
CA MET A 1 3.38 24.28 -15.98
C MET A 1 4.89 24.27 -16.13
N ASP A 2 5.53 25.42 -16.26
CA ASP A 2 7.02 25.49 -16.34
C ASP A 2 7.72 25.33 -14.97
N PHE A 3 6.93 25.17 -13.90
CA PHE A 3 7.45 25.01 -12.55
C PHE A 3 7.71 23.53 -12.25
N PRO A 4 8.93 23.15 -11.81
CA PRO A 4 9.30 21.76 -11.51
C PRO A 4 8.65 21.31 -10.21
N ILE A 5 7.35 20.99 -10.26
CA ILE A 5 6.53 20.70 -9.08
C ILE A 5 6.96 19.42 -8.36
N LEU A 6 7.37 18.39 -9.09
CA LEU A 6 7.78 17.11 -8.50
C LEU A 6 9.13 17.26 -7.78
N SER A 7 10.10 17.95 -8.41
CA SER A 7 11.36 18.28 -7.74
C SER A 7 11.13 19.16 -6.51
N ALA A 8 10.19 20.11 -6.56
CA ALA A 8 9.84 20.93 -5.40
C ALA A 8 9.23 20.08 -4.27
N MET A 9 8.36 19.12 -4.57
CA MET A 9 7.76 18.20 -3.59
C MET A 9 8.78 17.27 -2.94
N ILE A 10 9.89 16.98 -3.59
CA ILE A 10 11.03 16.26 -3.01
C ILE A 10 11.93 17.22 -2.21
N ALA A 11 12.22 18.40 -2.76
CA ALA A 11 13.16 19.35 -2.18
C ALA A 11 12.63 20.01 -0.89
N VAL A 12 11.34 20.36 -0.83
CA VAL A 12 10.76 21.03 0.35
C VAL A 12 10.97 20.21 1.62
N PRO A 13 10.57 18.93 1.72
CA PRO A 13 10.81 18.15 2.91
C PRO A 13 12.30 17.84 3.13
N LEU A 14 13.12 17.66 2.09
CA LEU A 14 14.56 17.47 2.24
C LEU A 14 15.25 18.69 2.88
N VAL A 15 15.00 19.87 2.35
CA VAL A 15 15.59 21.12 2.88
C VAL A 15 15.08 21.37 4.29
N ALA A 16 13.78 21.23 4.54
CA ALA A 16 13.22 21.35 5.88
C ALA A 16 13.82 20.30 6.83
N GLY A 17 14.06 19.07 6.36
CA GLY A 17 14.69 17.99 7.12
C GLY A 17 16.11 18.31 7.56
N ILE A 18 16.86 19.05 6.75
CA ILE A 18 18.20 19.55 7.13
C ILE A 18 18.05 20.71 8.13
N ILE A 19 17.14 21.65 7.88
CA ILE A 19 16.94 22.82 8.74
C ILE A 19 16.53 22.42 10.16
N VAL A 20 15.62 21.46 10.32
CA VAL A 20 15.12 21.03 11.64
C VAL A 20 16.23 20.52 12.56
N LEU A 21 17.33 19.96 12.01
CA LEU A 21 18.45 19.44 12.79
C LEU A 21 19.19 20.53 13.58
N PHE A 22 19.08 21.79 13.16
CA PHE A 22 19.72 22.94 13.81
C PHE A 22 18.76 23.74 14.70
N LEU A 23 17.49 23.32 14.80
CA LEU A 23 16.46 24.00 15.58
C LEU A 23 16.27 23.34 16.96
N ASN A 24 15.67 24.10 17.87
CA ASN A 24 15.17 23.54 19.13
C ASN A 24 13.92 22.67 18.90
N ASP A 25 13.51 21.90 19.91
CA ASP A 25 12.39 20.95 19.81
C ASP A 25 11.10 21.59 19.28
N ASN A 26 10.73 22.78 19.72
CA ASN A 26 9.52 23.47 19.26
C ASN A 26 9.68 23.98 17.82
N GLY A 27 10.83 24.57 17.51
CA GLY A 27 11.14 25.01 16.15
C GLY A 27 11.10 23.85 15.17
N ALA A 28 11.70 22.71 15.52
CA ALA A 28 11.69 21.51 14.71
C ALA A 28 10.27 20.98 14.43
N ARG A 29 9.40 20.95 15.46
CA ARG A 29 7.99 20.52 15.29
C ARG A 29 7.22 21.43 14.34
N TRP A 30 7.33 22.75 14.51
CA TRP A 30 6.61 23.71 13.67
C TRP A 30 7.15 23.71 12.24
N THR A 31 8.47 23.67 12.04
CA THR A 31 9.06 23.61 10.71
C THR A 31 8.64 22.32 9.99
N ALA A 32 8.66 21.17 10.67
CA ALA A 32 8.21 19.91 10.08
C ALA A 32 6.73 19.96 9.70
N LEU A 33 5.86 20.49 10.57
CA LEU A 33 4.43 20.61 10.27
C LEU A 33 4.17 21.54 9.09
N LEU A 34 4.82 22.70 9.05
CA LEU A 34 4.67 23.66 7.95
C LEU A 34 5.18 23.10 6.63
N ALA A 35 6.33 22.41 6.64
CA ALA A 35 6.89 21.78 5.45
C ALA A 35 5.96 20.67 4.89
N THR A 36 5.44 19.80 5.75
CA THR A 36 4.51 18.75 5.32
C THR A 36 3.16 19.30 4.85
N LEU A 37 2.65 20.38 5.47
CA LEU A 37 1.45 21.09 5.00
C LEU A 37 1.68 21.79 3.65
N ALA A 38 2.86 22.42 3.47
CA ALA A 38 3.22 23.01 2.18
C ALA A 38 3.32 21.95 1.09
N ASN A 39 3.90 20.79 1.41
CA ASN A 39 3.98 19.67 0.48
C ASN A 39 2.61 19.07 0.15
N PHE A 40 1.72 18.97 1.13
CA PHE A 40 0.31 18.59 0.90
C PHE A 40 -0.40 19.61 0.00
N ALA A 41 -0.18 20.91 0.20
CA ALA A 41 -0.74 21.93 -0.68
C ALA A 41 -0.22 21.81 -2.12
N LEU A 42 1.08 21.53 -2.32
CA LEU A 42 1.64 21.23 -3.63
C LEU A 42 0.99 19.98 -4.26
N GLY A 43 0.76 18.94 -3.47
CA GLY A 43 0.03 17.74 -3.90
C GLY A 43 -1.40 18.05 -4.36
N VAL A 44 -2.13 18.91 -3.64
CA VAL A 44 -3.47 19.35 -4.06
C VAL A 44 -3.42 20.13 -5.38
N VAL A 45 -2.43 21.02 -5.56
CA VAL A 45 -2.20 21.72 -6.84
C VAL A 45 -1.90 20.72 -7.95
N LEU A 46 -1.05 19.74 -7.69
CA LEU A 46 -0.70 18.67 -8.63
C LEU A 46 -1.95 17.89 -9.07
N TRP A 47 -2.82 17.49 -8.12
CA TRP A 47 -4.07 16.79 -8.42
C TRP A 47 -5.03 17.64 -9.25
N GLN A 48 -5.18 18.91 -8.90
CA GLN A 48 -6.07 19.82 -9.66
C GLN A 48 -5.56 20.12 -11.08
N ALA A 49 -4.24 20.09 -11.28
CA ALA A 49 -3.62 20.36 -12.56
C ALA A 49 -3.43 19.09 -13.42
N TYR A 50 -3.70 17.90 -12.88
CA TYR A 50 -3.63 16.64 -13.61
C TYR A 50 -4.78 16.51 -14.59
N GLU A 51 -4.47 16.25 -15.85
CA GLU A 51 -5.44 16.12 -16.95
C GLU A 51 -5.80 14.65 -17.16
N ILE A 52 -7.05 14.27 -16.80
CA ILE A 52 -7.58 12.92 -17.06
C ILE A 52 -7.80 12.79 -18.58
N GLY A 53 -7.31 11.70 -19.19
CA GLY A 53 -7.34 11.51 -20.64
C GLY A 53 -6.26 12.31 -21.40
N GLY A 54 -5.33 12.95 -20.68
CA GLY A 54 -4.16 13.62 -21.25
C GLY A 54 -3.01 12.65 -21.57
N ASP A 55 -1.80 13.20 -21.68
CA ASP A 55 -0.60 12.40 -21.88
C ASP A 55 -0.39 11.42 -20.71
N ARG A 56 0.08 10.21 -21.02
CA ARG A 56 0.33 9.17 -20.02
C ARG A 56 1.27 9.62 -18.91
N TRP A 57 2.34 10.33 -19.28
CA TRP A 57 3.31 10.87 -18.33
C TRP A 57 3.17 12.39 -18.27
N GLN A 58 2.73 12.89 -17.13
CA GLN A 58 2.54 14.32 -16.91
C GLN A 58 3.56 14.87 -15.92
N PHE A 59 3.76 16.18 -15.93
CA PHE A 59 4.75 16.91 -15.10
C PHE A 59 6.16 16.33 -15.22
N THR A 60 6.54 15.97 -16.46
CA THR A 60 7.87 15.38 -16.70
C THR A 60 8.98 16.37 -16.47
N GLU A 61 9.97 16.00 -15.68
CA GLU A 61 11.16 16.76 -15.35
C GLU A 61 12.39 15.92 -15.66
N TYR A 62 13.33 16.44 -16.45
CA TYR A 62 14.52 15.71 -16.83
C TYR A 62 15.78 16.54 -16.68
N VAL A 63 16.75 16.03 -15.92
CA VAL A 63 18.12 16.57 -15.82
C VAL A 63 19.10 15.38 -15.89
N GLY A 64 19.85 15.28 -16.98
CA GLY A 64 20.77 14.18 -17.20
C GLY A 64 21.72 14.42 -18.36
N LEU A 65 22.59 13.46 -18.64
CA LEU A 65 23.61 13.54 -19.70
C LEU A 65 23.06 13.21 -21.11
N GLY A 66 21.76 13.02 -21.24
CA GLY A 66 21.05 12.66 -22.48
C GLY A 66 20.43 11.27 -22.42
N GLU A 67 19.43 11.04 -23.28
CA GLU A 67 18.78 9.73 -23.42
C GLU A 67 19.77 8.69 -23.94
N GLY A 68 19.69 7.45 -23.41
CA GLY A 68 20.56 6.35 -23.81
C GLY A 68 21.91 6.29 -23.07
N THR A 69 22.13 7.12 -22.04
CA THR A 69 23.27 6.95 -21.14
C THR A 69 22.94 5.94 -20.03
N LEU A 70 23.93 5.14 -19.62
CA LEU A 70 23.82 4.22 -18.49
C LEU A 70 24.01 4.89 -17.12
N VAL A 71 24.04 6.23 -17.09
CA VAL A 71 24.18 7.02 -15.88
C VAL A 71 22.79 7.40 -15.39
N PRO A 72 22.50 7.27 -14.07
CA PRO A 72 21.22 7.68 -13.51
C PRO A 72 20.90 9.13 -13.85
N ALA A 73 19.71 9.39 -14.35
CA ALA A 73 19.20 10.72 -14.61
C ALA A 73 18.21 11.16 -13.52
N TRP A 74 18.17 12.46 -13.23
CA TRP A 74 17.06 13.05 -12.48
C TRP A 74 15.88 13.16 -13.42
N ALA A 75 15.15 12.05 -13.58
CA ALA A 75 14.00 11.94 -14.45
C ALA A 75 12.77 11.66 -13.58
N LEU A 76 11.85 12.59 -13.56
CA LEU A 76 10.60 12.51 -12.80
C LEU A 76 9.43 12.68 -13.75
N GLY A 77 8.30 12.05 -13.41
CA GLY A 77 7.04 12.16 -14.12
C GLY A 77 6.01 11.28 -13.42
N ILE A 78 4.75 11.62 -13.57
CA ILE A 78 3.67 10.88 -12.93
C ILE A 78 2.59 10.49 -13.93
N ASP A 79 1.92 9.38 -13.62
CA ASP A 79 0.63 9.00 -14.13
C ASP A 79 -0.42 9.05 -13.01
N GLY A 80 -1.65 8.68 -13.29
CA GLY A 80 -2.72 8.72 -12.29
C GLY A 80 -2.52 7.79 -11.11
N ILE A 81 -1.85 6.64 -11.31
CA ILE A 81 -1.52 5.70 -10.23
C ILE A 81 -0.49 6.32 -9.29
N ALA A 82 0.58 6.89 -9.83
CA ALA A 82 1.59 7.58 -9.05
C ALA A 82 1.00 8.80 -8.31
N LEU A 83 0.15 9.59 -8.99
CA LEU A 83 -0.54 10.74 -8.40
C LEU A 83 -1.30 10.35 -7.12
N MET A 84 -2.11 9.30 -7.16
CA MET A 84 -2.93 8.89 -6.01
C MET A 84 -2.06 8.40 -4.83
N LEU A 85 -0.95 7.72 -5.10
CA LEU A 85 -0.02 7.27 -4.07
C LEU A 85 0.82 8.42 -3.47
N ILE A 86 1.19 9.41 -4.29
CA ILE A 86 1.80 10.66 -3.81
C ILE A 86 0.79 11.41 -2.92
N MET A 87 -0.46 11.56 -3.36
CA MET A 87 -1.50 12.21 -2.56
C MET A 87 -1.72 11.53 -1.21
N LEU A 88 -1.76 10.20 -1.17
CA LEU A 88 -1.83 9.44 0.09
C LEU A 88 -0.63 9.75 0.99
N SER A 89 0.57 9.82 0.42
CA SER A 89 1.81 10.08 1.16
C SER A 89 1.80 11.46 1.80
N VAL A 90 1.57 12.51 1.01
CA VAL A 90 1.59 13.90 1.50
C VAL A 90 0.39 14.23 2.40
N PHE A 91 -0.74 13.51 2.28
CA PHE A 91 -1.88 13.63 3.19
C PHE A 91 -1.59 13.05 4.58
N LEU A 92 -0.93 11.90 4.66
CA LEU A 92 -0.64 11.24 5.94
C LEU A 92 0.50 11.91 6.71
N MET A 93 1.43 12.60 6.05
CA MET A 93 2.62 13.16 6.71
C MET A 93 2.32 14.25 7.74
N PRO A 94 1.50 15.29 7.48
CA PRO A 94 1.13 16.27 8.53
C PRO A 94 0.44 15.60 9.71
N ILE A 95 -0.37 14.56 9.47
CA ILE A 95 -1.06 13.79 10.51
C ILE A 95 -0.03 13.05 11.37
N CYS A 96 1.01 12.45 10.78
CA CYS A 96 2.09 11.78 11.49
C CYS A 96 2.90 12.76 12.36
N ILE A 97 3.23 13.94 11.83
CA ILE A 97 3.89 15.00 12.61
C ILE A 97 3.01 15.43 13.80
N GLY A 98 1.72 15.67 13.55
CA GLY A 98 0.74 16.02 14.60
C GLY A 98 0.57 14.93 15.66
N ALA A 99 0.55 13.64 15.26
CA ALA A 99 0.47 12.50 16.17
C ALA A 99 1.72 12.40 17.06
N SER A 100 2.90 12.74 16.53
CA SER A 100 4.18 12.68 17.24
C SER A 100 4.40 13.86 18.20
N TRP A 101 3.57 14.90 18.16
CA TRP A 101 3.81 16.18 18.82
C TRP A 101 4.10 16.09 20.32
N ARG A 102 3.36 15.24 21.03
CA ARG A 102 3.51 15.00 22.47
C ARG A 102 4.19 13.67 22.80
N ALA A 103 4.04 12.68 21.93
CA ALA A 103 4.57 11.34 22.15
C ALA A 103 6.12 11.30 22.09
N ILE A 104 6.73 12.18 21.28
CA ILE A 104 8.19 12.23 21.12
C ILE A 104 8.75 13.40 21.93
N THR A 105 9.56 13.06 22.94
CA THR A 105 10.16 14.02 23.88
C THR A 105 11.71 13.99 23.87
N ARG A 106 12.30 13.03 23.15
CA ARG A 106 13.77 12.89 23.07
C ARG A 106 14.21 12.97 21.63
N ARG A 107 15.27 13.73 21.37
CA ARG A 107 15.88 13.87 20.04
C ARG A 107 14.82 14.26 18.99
N VAL A 108 14.00 15.25 19.33
CA VAL A 108 12.87 15.70 18.50
C VAL A 108 13.32 16.18 17.12
N PRO A 109 14.40 17.01 16.97
CA PRO A 109 14.86 17.46 15.67
C PRO A 109 15.20 16.29 14.73
N GLU A 110 15.94 15.29 15.22
CA GLU A 110 16.34 14.14 14.41
C GLU A 110 15.12 13.27 14.01
N TYR A 111 14.14 13.15 14.90
CA TYR A 111 12.90 12.43 14.59
C TYR A 111 12.11 13.14 13.49
N MET A 112 11.93 14.47 13.61
CA MET A 112 11.23 15.26 12.60
C MET A 112 12.00 15.25 11.27
N GLY A 113 13.33 15.34 11.31
CA GLY A 113 14.19 15.22 10.14
C GLY A 113 14.06 13.85 9.44
N ALA A 114 13.98 12.76 10.21
CA ALA A 114 13.79 11.42 9.66
C ALA A 114 12.41 11.28 8.95
N PHE A 115 11.35 11.87 9.49
CA PHE A 115 10.03 11.88 8.84
C PHE A 115 10.04 12.73 7.55
N LEU A 116 10.65 13.90 7.58
CA LEU A 116 10.77 14.75 6.39
C LEU A 116 11.61 14.09 5.28
N LEU A 117 12.73 13.46 5.64
CA LEU A 117 13.50 12.64 4.70
C LEU A 117 12.66 11.50 4.12
N MET A 118 11.87 10.81 4.96
CA MET A 118 10.97 9.75 4.53
C MET A 118 9.95 10.25 3.51
N GLU A 119 9.34 11.42 3.74
CA GLU A 119 8.38 12.03 2.81
C GLU A 119 8.99 12.27 1.44
N ALA A 120 10.18 12.91 1.40
CA ALA A 120 10.89 13.16 0.17
C ALA A 120 11.16 11.87 -0.62
N LEU A 121 11.63 10.83 0.07
CA LEU A 121 11.95 9.54 -0.54
C LEU A 121 10.69 8.83 -1.05
N MET A 122 9.56 8.90 -0.31
CA MET A 122 8.28 8.31 -0.75
C MET A 122 7.76 8.99 -2.02
N VAL A 123 7.76 10.32 -2.08
CA VAL A 123 7.38 11.07 -3.29
C VAL A 123 8.31 10.69 -4.45
N GLY A 124 9.62 10.60 -4.19
CA GLY A 124 10.60 10.21 -5.18
C GLY A 124 10.39 8.81 -5.76
N VAL A 125 10.00 7.82 -4.93
CA VAL A 125 9.69 6.45 -5.39
C VAL A 125 8.57 6.46 -6.42
N PHE A 126 7.48 7.21 -6.18
CA PHE A 126 6.32 7.21 -7.07
C PHE A 126 6.51 8.09 -8.30
N ALA A 127 7.37 9.12 -8.21
CA ALA A 127 7.62 10.05 -9.30
C ALA A 127 8.79 9.65 -10.21
N ALA A 128 9.65 8.70 -9.82
CA ALA A 128 10.84 8.33 -10.58
C ALA A 128 10.51 7.71 -11.93
N GLN A 129 11.15 8.23 -13.00
CA GLN A 129 11.09 7.73 -14.38
C GLN A 129 12.41 7.07 -14.82
N ASP A 130 13.42 7.06 -13.95
CA ASP A 130 14.70 6.37 -14.12
C ASP A 130 14.78 5.20 -13.13
N LEU A 131 15.18 4.02 -13.62
CA LEU A 131 15.16 2.77 -12.85
C LEU A 131 16.14 2.80 -11.67
N LEU A 132 17.32 3.40 -11.85
CA LEU A 132 18.30 3.53 -10.77
C LEU A 132 17.88 4.60 -9.76
N LEU A 133 17.30 5.71 -10.22
CA LEU A 133 16.73 6.74 -9.36
C LEU A 133 15.59 6.15 -8.50
N PHE A 134 14.70 5.37 -9.11
CA PHE A 134 13.67 4.62 -8.37
C PHE A 134 14.29 3.76 -7.27
N TYR A 135 15.34 2.99 -7.59
CA TYR A 135 16.01 2.11 -6.63
C TYR A 135 16.60 2.90 -5.45
N ILE A 136 17.26 4.04 -5.75
CA ILE A 136 17.84 4.92 -4.71
C ILE A 136 16.76 5.42 -3.75
N PHE A 137 15.62 5.88 -4.26
CA PHE A 137 14.52 6.33 -3.41
C PHE A 137 13.86 5.17 -2.64
N PHE A 138 13.64 4.02 -3.30
CA PHE A 138 13.01 2.85 -2.73
C PHE A 138 13.83 2.26 -1.57
N GLU A 139 15.15 2.15 -1.72
CA GLU A 139 16.05 1.68 -0.66
C GLU A 139 16.37 2.78 0.35
N GLY A 140 16.49 4.02 -0.12
CA GLY A 140 16.72 5.17 0.75
C GLY A 140 15.71 5.27 1.88
N GLY A 141 14.45 4.94 1.61
CA GLY A 141 13.36 4.93 2.61
C GLY A 141 13.57 3.95 3.78
N LEU A 142 14.42 2.95 3.62
CA LEU A 142 14.74 2.01 4.70
C LEU A 142 15.52 2.67 5.84
N ILE A 143 16.41 3.60 5.51
CA ILE A 143 17.31 4.25 6.49
C ILE A 143 16.50 5.04 7.53
N PRO A 144 15.65 6.01 7.16
CA PRO A 144 14.88 6.76 8.15
C PRO A 144 13.91 5.85 8.93
N MET A 145 13.28 4.85 8.32
CA MET A 145 12.40 3.93 9.05
C MET A 145 13.18 3.05 10.03
N TYR A 146 14.36 2.56 9.65
CA TYR A 146 15.26 1.83 10.55
C TYR A 146 15.62 2.67 11.79
N LEU A 147 15.96 3.96 11.58
CA LEU A 147 16.26 4.90 12.67
C LEU A 147 15.03 5.17 13.54
N ILE A 148 13.85 5.39 12.93
CA ILE A 148 12.60 5.64 13.66
C ILE A 148 12.27 4.44 14.58
N ILE A 149 12.36 3.23 14.08
CA ILE A 149 12.11 2.02 14.89
C ILE A 149 13.22 1.84 15.92
N GLY A 150 14.49 1.94 15.52
CA GLY A 150 15.64 1.59 16.35
C GLY A 150 15.93 2.59 17.47
N ILE A 151 15.61 3.87 17.31
CA ILE A 151 15.88 4.91 18.30
C ILE A 151 14.65 5.15 19.20
N TRP A 152 13.48 5.38 18.60
CA TRP A 152 12.25 5.79 19.31
C TRP A 152 11.26 4.64 19.54
N GLY A 153 11.60 3.43 19.13
CA GLY A 153 10.77 2.24 19.33
C GLY A 153 10.71 1.74 20.77
N GLY A 154 9.92 0.67 20.96
CA GLY A 154 9.67 0.01 22.24
C GLY A 154 10.86 -0.83 22.76
N ALA A 155 10.58 -1.78 23.66
CA ALA A 155 11.60 -2.55 24.37
C ALA A 155 12.49 -3.40 23.43
N GLU A 156 11.89 -4.07 22.43
CA GLU A 156 12.57 -4.96 21.47
C GLU A 156 12.94 -4.22 20.15
N LYS A 157 13.08 -2.90 20.18
CA LYS A 157 13.25 -2.04 19.01
C LYS A 157 14.44 -2.41 18.13
N ILE A 158 15.58 -2.77 18.73
CA ILE A 158 16.80 -3.12 17.99
C ILE A 158 16.57 -4.37 17.14
N LYS A 159 16.01 -5.42 17.75
CA LYS A 159 15.69 -6.68 17.07
C LYS A 159 14.70 -6.46 15.91
N ALA A 160 13.65 -5.66 16.16
CA ALA A 160 12.65 -5.36 15.15
C ALA A 160 13.22 -4.51 13.99
N ALA A 161 14.05 -3.51 14.30
CA ALA A 161 14.72 -2.69 13.30
C ALA A 161 15.67 -3.52 12.42
N TYR A 162 16.51 -4.38 13.01
CA TYR A 162 17.39 -5.27 12.25
C TYR A 162 16.58 -6.25 11.39
N LYS A 163 15.52 -6.86 11.93
CA LYS A 163 14.68 -7.78 11.17
C LYS A 163 14.04 -7.09 9.97
N PHE A 164 13.45 -5.90 10.17
CA PHE A 164 12.91 -5.08 9.10
C PHE A 164 13.96 -4.78 8.02
N PHE A 165 15.12 -4.28 8.43
CA PHE A 165 16.17 -3.88 7.51
C PHE A 165 16.71 -5.07 6.70
N LEU A 166 17.04 -6.19 7.36
CA LEU A 166 17.60 -7.36 6.69
C LEU A 166 16.61 -8.03 5.72
N TYR A 167 15.33 -8.14 6.10
CA TYR A 167 14.30 -8.69 5.21
C TYR A 167 14.17 -7.86 3.93
N THR A 168 14.06 -6.55 4.08
CA THR A 168 13.88 -5.65 2.95
C THR A 168 15.13 -5.56 2.09
N LEU A 169 16.32 -5.42 2.68
CA LEU A 169 17.58 -5.35 1.96
C LEU A 169 17.85 -6.63 1.15
N PHE A 170 17.58 -7.81 1.73
CA PHE A 170 17.84 -9.08 1.01
C PHE A 170 16.99 -9.20 -0.27
N GLY A 171 15.71 -8.84 -0.20
CA GLY A 171 14.84 -8.81 -1.38
C GLY A 171 15.30 -7.80 -2.42
N SER A 172 15.66 -6.60 -1.99
CA SER A 172 16.01 -5.50 -2.91
C SER A 172 17.37 -5.67 -3.58
N VAL A 173 18.32 -6.34 -2.96
CA VAL A 173 19.61 -6.65 -3.61
C VAL A 173 19.40 -7.59 -4.81
N LEU A 174 18.49 -8.57 -4.71
CA LEU A 174 18.14 -9.43 -5.86
C LEU A 174 17.53 -8.60 -6.99
N MET A 175 16.62 -7.68 -6.66
CA MET A 175 16.05 -6.74 -7.63
C MET A 175 17.11 -5.87 -8.28
N LEU A 176 18.11 -5.38 -7.53
CA LEU A 176 19.20 -4.57 -8.09
C LEU A 176 20.00 -5.35 -9.14
N VAL A 177 20.31 -6.61 -8.88
CA VAL A 177 21.01 -7.47 -9.86
C VAL A 177 20.18 -7.59 -11.14
N ALA A 178 18.87 -7.81 -11.02
CA ALA A 178 17.97 -7.86 -12.17
C ALA A 178 17.92 -6.52 -12.93
N MET A 179 17.84 -5.40 -12.21
CA MET A 179 17.86 -4.05 -12.81
C MET A 179 19.13 -3.79 -13.60
N LEU A 180 20.30 -4.17 -13.05
CA LEU A 180 21.58 -4.03 -13.77
C LEU A 180 21.60 -4.85 -15.04
N TYR A 181 21.09 -6.09 -15.01
CA TYR A 181 20.95 -6.89 -16.21
C TYR A 181 20.06 -6.20 -17.26
N MET A 182 18.88 -5.73 -16.85
CA MET A 182 17.92 -5.05 -17.75
C MET A 182 18.53 -3.80 -18.40
N ILE A 183 19.25 -2.99 -17.62
CA ILE A 183 19.92 -1.78 -18.11
C ILE A 183 21.01 -2.13 -19.15
N LEU A 184 21.78 -3.17 -18.90
CA LEU A 184 22.84 -3.59 -19.82
C LEU A 184 22.29 -4.21 -21.10
N ASP A 185 21.19 -4.96 -21.01
CA ASP A 185 20.54 -5.62 -22.14
C ASP A 185 19.78 -4.62 -23.03
N ALA A 186 18.98 -3.73 -22.42
CA ALA A 186 18.19 -2.72 -23.12
C ALA A 186 18.96 -1.43 -23.47
N GLY A 187 20.14 -1.21 -22.88
CA GLY A 187 20.96 -0.01 -23.10
C GLY A 187 20.39 1.30 -22.56
N THR A 188 19.43 1.23 -21.64
CA THR A 188 18.75 2.42 -21.07
C THR A 188 18.34 2.24 -19.61
N THR A 189 18.30 3.33 -18.86
CA THR A 189 17.77 3.38 -17.48
C THR A 189 16.32 3.91 -17.42
N SER A 190 15.78 4.38 -18.55
CA SER A 190 14.43 4.95 -18.63
C SER A 190 13.34 3.92 -18.37
N ILE A 191 12.51 4.12 -17.34
CA ILE A 191 11.39 3.23 -17.02
C ILE A 191 10.38 3.15 -18.19
N PRO A 192 9.93 4.25 -18.80
CA PRO A 192 9.05 4.17 -19.97
C PRO A 192 9.62 3.36 -21.13
N ALA A 193 10.92 3.49 -21.42
CA ALA A 193 11.58 2.73 -22.47
C ALA A 193 11.68 1.24 -22.11
N LEU A 194 12.02 0.90 -20.86
CA LEU A 194 12.07 -0.48 -20.37
C LEU A 194 10.69 -1.16 -20.34
N MET A 195 9.62 -0.41 -20.09
CA MET A 195 8.24 -0.94 -20.19
C MET A 195 7.84 -1.31 -21.62
N ALA A 196 8.41 -0.64 -22.62
CA ALA A 196 8.19 -0.93 -24.03
C ALA A 196 9.17 -2.00 -24.58
N TYR A 197 10.22 -2.34 -23.83
CA TYR A 197 11.22 -3.32 -24.25
C TYR A 197 10.72 -4.75 -24.04
N ASP A 198 10.92 -5.62 -25.02
CA ASP A 198 10.52 -7.03 -24.95
C ASP A 198 11.68 -7.91 -24.52
N PHE A 199 11.72 -8.23 -23.23
CA PHE A 199 12.70 -9.18 -22.69
C PHE A 199 12.40 -10.61 -23.17
N PRO A 200 13.42 -11.44 -23.54
CA PRO A 200 13.20 -12.82 -23.93
C PRO A 200 12.48 -13.63 -22.82
N ALA A 201 11.51 -14.46 -23.20
CA ALA A 201 10.67 -15.24 -22.26
C ALA A 201 11.48 -16.01 -21.20
N GLY A 202 12.57 -16.67 -21.62
CA GLY A 202 13.44 -17.42 -20.70
C GLY A 202 14.18 -16.57 -19.66
N VAL A 203 14.35 -15.27 -19.93
CA VAL A 203 14.97 -14.30 -19.02
C VAL A 203 13.91 -13.66 -18.13
N GLN A 204 12.70 -13.39 -18.63
CA GLN A 204 11.61 -12.77 -17.87
C GLN A 204 11.34 -13.51 -16.56
N TRP A 205 11.40 -14.84 -16.52
CA TRP A 205 11.20 -15.64 -15.31
C TRP A 205 12.16 -15.29 -14.18
N TRP A 206 13.46 -15.16 -14.48
CA TRP A 206 14.48 -14.83 -13.49
C TRP A 206 14.37 -13.38 -13.01
N LEU A 207 14.12 -12.46 -13.95
CA LEU A 207 13.90 -11.06 -13.64
C LEU A 207 12.66 -10.90 -12.78
N TRP A 208 11.55 -11.54 -13.15
CA TRP A 208 10.32 -11.53 -12.38
C TRP A 208 10.51 -12.05 -10.95
N LEU A 209 11.20 -13.19 -10.76
CA LEU A 209 11.48 -13.74 -9.44
C LEU A 209 12.33 -12.81 -8.57
N ALA A 210 13.31 -12.12 -9.16
CA ALA A 210 14.13 -11.16 -8.45
C ALA A 210 13.34 -9.93 -8.00
N PHE A 211 12.47 -9.38 -8.87
CA PHE A 211 11.55 -8.30 -8.52
C PHE A 211 10.48 -8.75 -7.52
N PHE A 212 9.94 -9.96 -7.72
CA PHE A 212 8.98 -10.56 -6.81
C PHE A 212 9.56 -10.71 -5.39
N ALA A 213 10.80 -11.13 -5.23
CA ALA A 213 11.44 -11.24 -3.92
C ALA A 213 11.45 -9.89 -3.18
N SER A 214 11.74 -8.79 -3.88
CA SER A 214 11.71 -7.44 -3.30
C SER A 214 10.28 -7.00 -2.94
N PHE A 215 9.36 -7.10 -3.89
CA PHE A 215 8.00 -6.59 -3.71
C PHE A 215 7.17 -7.44 -2.76
N ALA A 216 7.36 -8.77 -2.74
CA ALA A 216 6.71 -9.67 -1.80
C ALA A 216 7.14 -9.42 -0.35
N VAL A 217 8.40 -9.03 -0.13
CA VAL A 217 8.85 -8.61 1.20
C VAL A 217 8.23 -7.28 1.59
N LYS A 218 8.23 -6.27 0.71
CA LYS A 218 7.64 -4.94 0.98
C LYS A 218 6.13 -5.02 1.19
N MET A 219 5.41 -5.80 0.39
CA MET A 219 3.97 -5.99 0.43
C MET A 219 3.53 -7.07 1.44
N PRO A 220 4.31 -7.44 2.36
CA PRO A 220 4.40 -8.56 3.28
C PRO A 220 3.59 -9.80 2.87
N MET A 221 3.92 -10.38 1.71
CA MET A 221 3.30 -11.64 1.28
C MET A 221 3.73 -12.81 2.17
N TRP A 222 2.86 -13.79 2.35
CA TRP A 222 3.27 -15.03 3.00
C TRP A 222 4.29 -15.76 2.10
N PRO A 223 5.39 -16.34 2.63
CA PRO A 223 5.80 -16.46 4.04
C PRO A 223 6.73 -15.33 4.53
N VAL A 224 7.10 -14.36 3.71
CA VAL A 224 8.09 -13.31 4.01
C VAL A 224 7.52 -12.10 4.78
N HIS A 225 6.36 -12.25 5.41
CA HIS A 225 5.61 -11.19 6.13
C HIS A 225 6.02 -10.98 7.60
N THR A 226 6.80 -11.89 8.18
CA THR A 226 6.98 -11.96 9.65
C THR A 226 7.71 -10.77 10.27
N TRP A 227 8.37 -9.94 9.46
CA TRP A 227 9.00 -8.69 9.89
C TRP A 227 7.98 -7.61 10.25
N LEU A 228 6.82 -7.60 9.56
CA LEU A 228 5.83 -6.53 9.67
C LEU A 228 5.20 -6.42 11.05
N PRO A 229 4.66 -7.49 11.68
CA PRO A 229 4.10 -7.39 13.03
C PRO A 229 5.14 -6.94 14.07
N ASP A 230 6.39 -7.40 13.96
CA ASP A 230 7.45 -7.02 14.87
C ASP A 230 7.82 -5.53 14.71
N ALA A 231 7.96 -5.05 13.47
CA ALA A 231 8.22 -3.65 13.18
C ALA A 231 7.10 -2.74 13.70
N HIS A 232 5.83 -3.08 13.43
CA HIS A 232 4.67 -2.29 13.89
C HIS A 232 4.59 -2.23 15.41
N VAL A 233 4.77 -3.35 16.10
CA VAL A 233 4.69 -3.40 17.57
C VAL A 233 5.73 -2.49 18.21
N GLN A 234 6.93 -2.43 17.65
CA GLN A 234 8.02 -1.64 18.21
C GLN A 234 8.04 -0.18 17.73
N ALA A 235 7.62 0.10 16.49
CA ALA A 235 7.61 1.48 15.96
C ALA A 235 6.75 2.43 16.83
N PRO A 236 7.11 3.71 16.94
CA PRO A 236 6.19 4.73 17.48
C PRO A 236 4.92 4.81 16.63
N THR A 237 3.83 5.37 17.16
CA THR A 237 2.52 5.39 16.51
C THR A 237 2.59 5.93 15.07
N ALA A 238 3.18 7.11 14.87
CA ALA A 238 3.32 7.70 13.54
C ALA A 238 4.21 6.85 12.60
N GLY A 239 5.25 6.20 13.13
CA GLY A 239 6.05 5.24 12.36
C GLY A 239 5.20 4.07 11.85
N SER A 240 4.26 3.55 12.67
CA SER A 240 3.31 2.52 12.23
C SER A 240 2.31 3.05 11.19
N VAL A 241 1.87 4.30 11.31
CA VAL A 241 0.96 4.93 10.33
C VAL A 241 1.62 4.99 8.95
N ILE A 242 2.85 5.48 8.86
CA ILE A 242 3.57 5.58 7.58
C ILE A 242 3.96 4.21 7.03
N LEU A 243 4.39 3.29 7.89
CA LEU A 243 4.74 1.94 7.49
C LEU A 243 3.55 1.22 6.85
N ALA A 244 2.37 1.24 7.51
CA ALA A 244 1.14 0.66 6.96
C ALA A 244 0.53 1.52 5.86
N GLY A 245 0.60 2.84 5.98
CA GLY A 245 -0.05 3.79 5.08
C GLY A 245 0.57 3.82 3.69
N VAL A 246 1.90 3.90 3.61
CA VAL A 246 2.62 4.17 2.34
C VAL A 246 3.66 3.10 2.01
N LEU A 247 4.53 2.70 2.96
CA LEU A 247 5.67 1.83 2.64
C LEU A 247 5.26 0.46 2.09
N LEU A 248 4.14 -0.10 2.55
CA LEU A 248 3.61 -1.34 2.00
C LEU A 248 3.16 -1.19 0.53
N LYS A 249 2.64 0.00 0.17
CA LYS A 249 2.13 0.28 -1.18
C LYS A 249 3.24 0.38 -2.22
N MET A 250 4.47 0.66 -1.81
CA MET A 250 5.62 0.60 -2.72
C MET A 250 5.80 -0.79 -3.33
N GLY A 251 5.46 -1.88 -2.60
CA GLY A 251 5.47 -3.23 -3.16
C GLY A 251 4.40 -3.44 -4.22
N GLY A 252 3.15 -3.01 -3.96
CA GLY A 252 2.06 -3.07 -4.94
C GLY A 252 2.31 -2.19 -6.16
N TYR A 253 2.82 -0.98 -5.93
CA TYR A 253 3.27 -0.11 -7.01
C TYR A 253 4.36 -0.76 -7.86
N GLY A 254 5.31 -1.46 -7.21
CA GLY A 254 6.35 -2.20 -7.90
C GLY A 254 5.79 -3.30 -8.81
N PHE A 255 4.79 -4.06 -8.38
CA PHE A 255 4.13 -5.05 -9.24
C PHE A 255 3.47 -4.40 -10.46
N ILE A 256 2.74 -3.30 -10.27
CA ILE A 256 2.04 -2.59 -11.36
C ILE A 256 3.04 -1.92 -12.32
N ARG A 257 4.09 -1.31 -11.78
CA ARG A 257 5.02 -0.50 -12.56
C ARG A 257 6.09 -1.33 -13.28
N PHE A 258 6.51 -2.46 -12.70
CA PHE A 258 7.62 -3.26 -13.21
C PHE A 258 7.20 -4.68 -13.59
N SER A 259 6.69 -5.47 -12.63
CA SER A 259 6.47 -6.90 -12.85
C SER A 259 5.45 -7.17 -13.96
N LEU A 260 4.29 -6.51 -13.92
CA LEU A 260 3.22 -6.75 -14.89
C LEU A 260 3.57 -6.24 -16.31
N PRO A 261 4.01 -4.98 -16.51
CA PRO A 261 4.24 -4.47 -17.86
C PRO A 261 5.59 -4.90 -18.48
N MET A 262 6.64 -5.14 -17.66
CA MET A 262 7.97 -5.50 -18.19
C MET A 262 8.15 -6.99 -18.39
N PHE A 263 7.43 -7.83 -17.62
CA PHE A 263 7.52 -9.29 -17.64
C PHE A 263 6.13 -9.92 -17.77
N PRO A 264 5.36 -9.62 -18.83
CA PRO A 264 3.96 -10.03 -18.93
C PRO A 264 3.81 -11.56 -18.99
N GLU A 265 4.67 -12.27 -19.73
CA GLU A 265 4.61 -13.73 -19.85
C GLU A 265 4.93 -14.42 -18.51
N ALA A 266 6.01 -14.00 -17.84
CA ALA A 266 6.33 -14.53 -16.52
C ALA A 266 5.25 -14.18 -15.48
N SER A 267 4.66 -12.98 -15.56
CA SER A 267 3.56 -12.58 -14.66
C SER A 267 2.35 -13.50 -14.82
N ALA A 268 1.99 -13.89 -16.05
CA ALA A 268 0.91 -14.83 -16.33
C ALA A 268 1.25 -16.23 -15.79
N ASP A 269 2.48 -16.70 -15.99
CA ASP A 269 2.94 -18.01 -15.49
C ASP A 269 2.91 -18.13 -13.98
N PHE A 270 3.19 -17.03 -13.28
CA PHE A 270 3.22 -17.00 -11.81
C PHE A 270 1.90 -16.63 -11.14
N VAL A 271 0.80 -16.38 -11.88
CA VAL A 271 -0.54 -16.16 -11.30
C VAL A 271 -0.93 -17.24 -10.28
N PRO A 272 -0.79 -18.55 -10.58
CA PRO A 272 -1.13 -19.59 -9.61
C PRO A 272 -0.32 -19.49 -8.31
N LEU A 273 0.98 -19.21 -8.42
CA LEU A 273 1.85 -19.01 -7.25
C LEU A 273 1.36 -17.83 -6.40
N VAL A 274 1.11 -16.68 -7.03
CA VAL A 274 0.64 -15.46 -6.33
C VAL A 274 -0.70 -15.73 -5.66
N PHE A 275 -1.64 -16.38 -6.33
CA PHE A 275 -2.96 -16.69 -5.77
C PHE A 275 -2.88 -17.67 -4.58
N ILE A 276 -2.03 -18.70 -4.66
CA ILE A 276 -1.81 -19.62 -3.54
C ILE A 276 -1.22 -18.89 -2.34
N LEU A 277 -0.18 -18.09 -2.53
CA LEU A 277 0.46 -17.34 -1.44
C LEU A 277 -0.50 -16.31 -0.83
N SER A 278 -1.30 -15.63 -1.65
CA SER A 278 -2.33 -14.68 -1.22
C SER A 278 -3.45 -15.39 -0.45
N GLY A 279 -3.90 -16.56 -0.93
CA GLY A 279 -4.91 -17.36 -0.23
C GLY A 279 -4.44 -17.83 1.15
N ILE A 280 -3.20 -18.33 1.24
CA ILE A 280 -2.61 -18.69 2.54
C ILE A 280 -2.51 -17.44 3.43
N ALA A 281 -2.07 -16.30 2.89
CA ALA A 281 -1.97 -15.05 3.64
C ALA A 281 -3.32 -14.64 4.22
N VAL A 282 -4.39 -14.61 3.41
CA VAL A 282 -5.75 -14.24 3.85
C VAL A 282 -6.21 -15.11 5.00
N VAL A 283 -6.17 -16.43 4.87
CA VAL A 283 -6.71 -17.34 5.88
C VAL A 283 -5.80 -17.39 7.11
N TYR A 284 -4.51 -17.67 6.91
CA TYR A 284 -3.56 -17.86 8.00
C TYR A 284 -3.41 -16.59 8.85
N THR A 285 -3.18 -15.42 8.23
CA THR A 285 -2.91 -14.20 9.02
C THR A 285 -4.17 -13.65 9.68
N SER A 286 -5.37 -13.88 9.11
CA SER A 286 -6.64 -13.55 9.76
C SER A 286 -6.88 -14.42 11.00
N LEU A 287 -6.60 -15.72 10.96
CA LEU A 287 -6.68 -16.61 12.12
C LEU A 287 -5.65 -16.21 13.20
N VAL A 288 -4.45 -15.83 12.78
CA VAL A 288 -3.43 -15.33 13.71
C VAL A 288 -3.87 -14.00 14.33
N ALA A 289 -4.49 -13.08 13.56
CA ALA A 289 -5.03 -11.83 14.08
C ALA A 289 -6.11 -12.07 15.14
N LEU A 290 -7.01 -13.02 14.91
CA LEU A 290 -8.12 -13.34 15.82
C LEU A 290 -7.66 -13.72 17.23
N VAL A 291 -6.52 -14.41 17.34
CA VAL A 291 -5.99 -14.89 18.64
C VAL A 291 -5.02 -13.91 19.32
N GLN A 292 -4.76 -12.75 18.72
CA GLN A 292 -3.82 -11.77 19.31
C GLN A 292 -4.38 -11.14 20.59
N ARG A 293 -3.48 -10.93 21.54
CA ARG A 293 -3.74 -10.22 22.81
C ARG A 293 -3.31 -8.76 22.77
N ASP A 294 -2.39 -8.43 21.87
CA ASP A 294 -1.87 -7.07 21.63
C ASP A 294 -2.64 -6.47 20.44
N MET A 295 -3.34 -5.31 20.67
CA MET A 295 -4.14 -4.66 19.64
C MET A 295 -3.32 -4.21 18.43
N LYS A 296 -2.06 -3.80 18.65
CA LYS A 296 -1.17 -3.36 17.58
C LYS A 296 -0.71 -4.53 16.70
N LYS A 297 -0.48 -5.71 17.30
CA LYS A 297 -0.21 -6.96 16.58
C LYS A 297 -1.41 -7.40 15.75
N LEU A 298 -2.61 -7.32 16.31
CA LEU A 298 -3.85 -7.68 15.62
C LEU A 298 -3.99 -6.87 14.32
N ILE A 299 -3.88 -5.54 14.40
CA ILE A 299 -3.96 -4.64 13.24
C ILE A 299 -2.81 -4.89 12.25
N ALA A 300 -1.61 -5.21 12.72
CA ALA A 300 -0.49 -5.55 11.84
C ALA A 300 -0.73 -6.84 11.03
N TYR A 301 -1.29 -7.89 11.65
CA TYR A 301 -1.66 -9.12 10.93
C TYR A 301 -2.84 -8.91 9.99
N SER A 302 -3.83 -8.08 10.36
CA SER A 302 -4.91 -7.70 9.43
C SER A 302 -4.37 -7.01 8.17
N SER A 303 -3.32 -6.19 8.29
CA SER A 303 -2.68 -5.54 7.15
C SER A 303 -2.12 -6.57 6.15
N VAL A 304 -1.56 -7.69 6.61
CA VAL A 304 -1.09 -8.76 5.72
C VAL A 304 -2.25 -9.40 4.95
N ALA A 305 -3.38 -9.62 5.62
CA ALA A 305 -4.59 -10.17 4.99
C ALA A 305 -5.16 -9.20 3.93
N HIS A 306 -5.24 -7.90 4.23
CA HIS A 306 -5.71 -6.89 3.27
C HIS A 306 -4.77 -6.72 2.07
N MET A 307 -3.44 -6.79 2.28
CA MET A 307 -2.49 -6.74 1.16
C MET A 307 -2.60 -7.97 0.24
N ALA A 308 -3.09 -9.10 0.74
CA ALA A 308 -3.38 -10.25 -0.11
C ALA A 308 -4.57 -10.00 -1.07
N PHE A 309 -5.56 -9.18 -0.70
CA PHE A 309 -6.59 -8.73 -1.66
C PHE A 309 -6.00 -7.85 -2.77
N VAL A 310 -4.98 -7.05 -2.45
CA VAL A 310 -4.27 -6.29 -3.49
C VAL A 310 -3.63 -7.24 -4.50
N THR A 311 -2.86 -8.25 -4.04
CA THR A 311 -2.22 -9.21 -4.96
C THR A 311 -3.22 -10.05 -5.73
N PHE A 312 -4.34 -10.46 -5.14
CA PHE A 312 -5.43 -11.08 -5.88
C PHE A 312 -5.96 -10.19 -7.00
N GLY A 313 -6.25 -8.92 -6.69
CA GLY A 313 -6.75 -7.96 -7.68
C GLY A 313 -5.76 -7.66 -8.80
N LEU A 314 -4.49 -7.35 -8.45
CA LEU A 314 -3.47 -6.98 -9.43
C LEU A 314 -3.15 -8.11 -10.42
N PHE A 315 -3.17 -9.37 -9.97
CA PHE A 315 -2.89 -10.55 -10.79
C PHE A 315 -4.16 -11.20 -11.35
N ALA A 316 -5.31 -10.56 -11.26
CA ALA A 316 -6.54 -10.99 -11.92
C ALA A 316 -6.58 -10.62 -13.42
N PHE A 317 -5.67 -9.79 -13.91
CA PHE A 317 -5.50 -9.40 -15.31
C PHE A 317 -6.80 -8.89 -15.97
N ASN A 318 -7.67 -8.29 -15.18
CA ASN A 318 -8.84 -7.60 -15.67
C ASN A 318 -9.01 -6.25 -14.97
N ARG A 319 -9.83 -5.38 -15.54
CA ARG A 319 -10.01 -4.01 -15.08
C ARG A 319 -10.50 -3.95 -13.63
N GLN A 320 -11.52 -4.72 -13.30
CA GLN A 320 -12.13 -4.75 -11.98
C GLN A 320 -11.12 -5.14 -10.89
N GLY A 321 -10.31 -6.17 -11.17
CA GLY A 321 -9.29 -6.65 -10.25
C GLY A 321 -8.20 -5.61 -10.00
N ILE A 322 -7.64 -5.03 -11.07
CA ILE A 322 -6.55 -4.05 -10.96
C ILE A 322 -7.03 -2.77 -10.29
N GLU A 323 -8.16 -2.19 -10.74
CA GLU A 323 -8.76 -1.01 -10.09
C GLU A 323 -9.10 -1.30 -8.64
N GLY A 324 -9.68 -2.48 -8.34
CA GLY A 324 -9.95 -2.94 -6.98
C GLY A 324 -8.69 -2.99 -6.11
N GLY A 325 -7.62 -3.61 -6.61
CA GLY A 325 -6.33 -3.69 -5.92
C GLY A 325 -5.74 -2.31 -5.62
N LEU A 326 -5.82 -1.37 -6.56
CA LEU A 326 -5.38 0.02 -6.39
C LEU A 326 -6.19 0.74 -5.29
N ILE A 327 -7.52 0.60 -5.31
CA ILE A 327 -8.39 1.20 -4.28
C ILE A 327 -8.15 0.55 -2.92
N VAL A 328 -7.91 -0.78 -2.84
CA VAL A 328 -7.51 -1.42 -1.57
C VAL A 328 -6.22 -0.82 -1.04
N MET A 329 -5.22 -0.54 -1.89
CA MET A 329 -4.00 0.12 -1.44
C MET A 329 -4.28 1.47 -0.80
N LEU A 330 -5.06 2.34 -1.46
CA LEU A 330 -5.40 3.66 -0.94
C LEU A 330 -6.24 3.57 0.35
N SER A 331 -7.30 2.77 0.31
CA SER A 331 -8.20 2.56 1.45
C SER A 331 -7.48 2.01 2.67
N HIS A 332 -6.70 0.92 2.49
CA HIS A 332 -5.91 0.35 3.57
C HIS A 332 -4.91 1.37 4.14
N GLY A 333 -4.31 2.22 3.30
CA GLY A 333 -3.41 3.28 3.76
C GLY A 333 -4.08 4.23 4.77
N LEU A 334 -5.29 4.65 4.45
CA LEU A 334 -6.11 5.53 5.30
C LEU A 334 -6.63 4.80 6.54
N VAL A 335 -7.32 3.67 6.35
CA VAL A 335 -8.03 2.95 7.41
C VAL A 335 -7.06 2.34 8.42
N SER A 336 -6.00 1.65 7.95
CA SER A 336 -5.02 1.07 8.86
C SER A 336 -4.20 2.14 9.57
N GLY A 337 -3.86 3.24 8.87
CA GLY A 337 -3.25 4.43 9.48
C GLY A 337 -4.11 4.99 10.63
N ALA A 338 -5.42 5.15 10.40
CA ALA A 338 -6.36 5.60 11.42
C ALA A 338 -6.51 4.61 12.59
N LEU A 339 -6.55 3.30 12.31
CA LEU A 339 -6.58 2.28 13.36
C LEU A 339 -5.33 2.33 14.24
N PHE A 340 -4.13 2.52 13.64
CA PHE A 340 -2.91 2.72 14.44
C PHE A 340 -2.93 4.01 15.24
N LEU A 341 -3.53 5.09 14.73
CA LEU A 341 -3.75 6.31 15.51
C LEU A 341 -4.71 6.07 16.68
N CYS A 342 -5.81 5.33 16.48
CA CYS A 342 -6.72 4.94 17.55
C CYS A 342 -6.00 4.12 18.64
N VAL A 343 -5.12 3.20 18.26
CA VAL A 343 -4.25 2.49 19.22
C VAL A 343 -3.33 3.47 19.95
N GLY A 344 -2.76 4.45 19.23
CA GLY A 344 -1.91 5.49 19.81
C GLY A 344 -2.65 6.31 20.88
N VAL A 345 -3.88 6.69 20.60
CA VAL A 345 -4.74 7.47 21.54
C VAL A 345 -4.88 6.76 22.88
N VAL A 346 -5.23 5.47 22.90
CA VAL A 346 -5.41 4.73 24.16
C VAL A 346 -4.07 4.34 24.78
N TYR A 347 -3.05 4.08 23.97
CA TYR A 347 -1.70 3.78 24.44
C TYR A 347 -1.05 4.99 25.14
N ASP A 348 -1.22 6.20 24.64
CA ASP A 348 -0.68 7.42 25.26
C ASP A 348 -1.26 7.66 26.67
N ARG A 349 -2.43 7.08 26.97
CA ARG A 349 -3.12 7.21 28.27
C ARG A 349 -2.72 6.12 29.26
N LEU A 350 -2.65 4.85 28.83
CA LEU A 350 -2.40 3.70 29.74
C LEU A 350 -1.05 3.02 29.55
N HIS A 351 -0.29 3.38 28.52
CA HIS A 351 1.00 2.80 28.17
C HIS A 351 0.99 1.25 28.06
N THR A 352 -0.17 0.68 27.72
CA THR A 352 -0.33 -0.75 27.45
C THR A 352 -1.07 -0.98 26.14
N ARG A 353 -0.81 -2.11 25.48
CA ARG A 353 -1.48 -2.53 24.23
C ARG A 353 -2.29 -3.81 24.44
N GLU A 354 -2.33 -4.32 25.65
CA GLU A 354 -3.05 -5.53 25.98
C GLU A 354 -4.56 -5.27 25.96
N ILE A 355 -5.29 -5.95 25.07
CA ILE A 355 -6.73 -5.75 24.86
C ILE A 355 -7.53 -6.00 26.15
N ALA A 356 -7.11 -6.97 26.97
CA ALA A 356 -7.78 -7.34 28.21
C ALA A 356 -7.76 -6.23 29.29
N ARG A 357 -6.86 -5.23 29.15
CA ARG A 357 -6.76 -4.08 30.05
C ARG A 357 -7.85 -3.04 29.81
N TYR A 358 -8.49 -3.09 28.64
CA TYR A 358 -9.58 -2.20 28.24
C TYR A 358 -10.94 -2.88 28.41
N GLY A 359 -12.01 -2.14 28.28
CA GLY A 359 -13.40 -2.60 28.33
C GLY A 359 -14.30 -1.43 28.71
N GLY A 360 -15.49 -1.35 28.12
CA GLY A 360 -16.47 -0.31 28.39
C GLY A 360 -16.04 1.11 27.98
N LEU A 361 -15.07 1.26 27.04
CA LEU A 361 -14.59 2.59 26.65
C LEU A 361 -15.66 3.47 26.02
N ALA A 362 -16.76 2.90 25.51
CA ALA A 362 -17.87 3.69 24.95
C ALA A 362 -18.54 4.58 26.00
N ASP A 363 -18.48 4.22 27.29
CA ASP A 363 -19.11 4.96 28.37
C ASP A 363 -18.36 6.26 28.72
N ASN A 364 -17.02 6.21 28.73
CA ASN A 364 -16.17 7.36 29.10
C ASN A 364 -15.47 8.03 27.91
N MET A 365 -15.38 7.37 26.77
CA MET A 365 -14.76 7.89 25.54
C MET A 365 -15.67 7.72 24.31
N PRO A 366 -16.89 8.32 24.30
CA PRO A 366 -17.85 8.13 23.21
C PRO A 366 -17.34 8.65 21.86
N GLY A 367 -16.62 9.76 21.82
CA GLY A 367 -16.03 10.28 20.59
C GLY A 367 -15.00 9.33 20.00
N TYR A 368 -14.13 8.76 20.84
CA TYR A 368 -13.20 7.71 20.45
C TYR A 368 -13.94 6.48 19.90
N ALA A 369 -14.95 6.00 20.62
CA ALA A 369 -15.69 4.80 20.25
C ALA A 369 -16.36 4.94 18.89
N VAL A 370 -16.95 6.11 18.57
CA VAL A 370 -17.58 6.37 17.26
C VAL A 370 -16.55 6.34 16.12
N LEU A 371 -15.41 7.03 16.26
CA LEU A 371 -14.38 7.04 15.21
C LEU A 371 -13.71 5.67 15.06
N PHE A 372 -13.45 4.99 16.18
CA PHE A 372 -12.88 3.63 16.13
C PHE A 372 -13.86 2.64 15.49
N LEU A 373 -15.19 2.79 15.72
CA LEU A 373 -16.22 2.00 15.03
C LEU A 373 -16.19 2.26 13.52
N LEU A 374 -16.14 3.53 13.10
CA LEU A 374 -16.10 3.91 11.69
C LEU A 374 -14.91 3.24 10.98
N PHE A 375 -13.71 3.33 11.55
CA PHE A 375 -12.52 2.72 10.95
C PHE A 375 -12.54 1.19 11.02
N THR A 376 -13.12 0.62 12.08
CA THR A 376 -13.37 -0.82 12.19
C THR A 376 -14.30 -1.29 11.08
N MET A 377 -15.42 -0.60 10.86
CA MET A 377 -16.39 -0.92 9.82
C MET A 377 -15.80 -0.71 8.41
N ALA A 378 -14.99 0.33 8.21
CA ALA A 378 -14.28 0.54 6.96
C ALA A 378 -13.26 -0.56 6.67
N SER A 379 -12.58 -1.09 7.71
CA SER A 379 -11.65 -2.22 7.58
C SER A 379 -12.36 -3.55 7.25
N ILE A 380 -13.61 -3.71 7.64
CA ILE A 380 -14.42 -4.91 7.32
C ILE A 380 -15.02 -4.83 5.91
N GLY A 381 -15.02 -3.65 5.31
CA GLY A 381 -15.66 -3.43 4.01
C GLY A 381 -17.16 -3.10 4.12
N LEU A 382 -17.57 -2.25 5.07
CA LEU A 382 -18.96 -1.77 5.12
C LEU A 382 -19.28 -0.93 3.88
N PRO A 383 -20.38 -1.21 3.14
CA PRO A 383 -20.83 -0.36 2.04
C PRO A 383 -20.97 1.12 2.44
N GLY A 384 -20.49 2.03 1.59
CA GLY A 384 -20.39 3.46 1.89
C GLY A 384 -19.06 3.88 2.50
N THR A 385 -18.14 2.94 2.74
CA THR A 385 -16.75 3.21 3.14
C THR A 385 -15.76 2.76 2.08
N SER A 386 -14.54 3.29 2.12
CA SER A 386 -13.48 3.01 1.13
C SER A 386 -13.09 1.54 1.03
N GLY A 387 -13.15 0.78 2.14
CA GLY A 387 -12.77 -0.64 2.17
C GLY A 387 -13.65 -1.51 1.28
N PHE A 388 -14.96 -1.27 1.30
CA PHE A 388 -15.92 -2.02 0.48
C PHE A 388 -15.61 -1.91 -1.02
N VAL A 389 -15.37 -0.70 -1.51
CA VAL A 389 -15.16 -0.46 -2.95
C VAL A 389 -13.98 -1.28 -3.47
N GLY A 390 -12.85 -1.21 -2.79
CA GLY A 390 -11.62 -1.88 -3.22
C GLY A 390 -11.72 -3.41 -3.11
N GLU A 391 -12.12 -3.92 -1.95
CA GLU A 391 -12.19 -5.38 -1.72
C GLU A 391 -13.24 -6.06 -2.58
N PHE A 392 -14.40 -5.41 -2.78
CA PHE A 392 -15.45 -5.95 -3.63
C PHE A 392 -15.00 -6.02 -5.10
N LEU A 393 -14.40 -4.95 -5.65
CA LEU A 393 -13.88 -4.96 -7.02
C LEU A 393 -12.75 -5.98 -7.19
N ALA A 394 -11.81 -6.06 -6.24
CA ALA A 394 -10.74 -7.04 -6.28
C ALA A 394 -11.29 -8.47 -6.25
N LEU A 395 -12.33 -8.73 -5.45
CA LEU A 395 -12.98 -10.03 -5.38
C LEU A 395 -13.69 -10.41 -6.68
N VAL A 396 -14.44 -9.46 -7.28
CA VAL A 396 -15.12 -9.66 -8.58
C VAL A 396 -14.10 -9.97 -9.67
N GLY A 397 -13.03 -9.17 -9.78
CA GLY A 397 -11.97 -9.41 -10.75
C GLY A 397 -11.25 -10.76 -10.52
N THR A 398 -11.00 -11.13 -9.27
CA THR A 398 -10.43 -12.43 -8.93
C THR A 398 -11.37 -13.58 -9.32
N TYR A 399 -12.69 -13.42 -9.15
CA TYR A 399 -13.68 -14.43 -9.53
C TYR A 399 -13.71 -14.69 -11.04
N GLU A 400 -13.63 -13.64 -11.84
CA GLU A 400 -13.55 -13.76 -13.30
C GLU A 400 -12.32 -14.56 -13.76
N MET A 401 -11.18 -14.40 -13.06
CA MET A 401 -9.95 -15.14 -13.37
C MET A 401 -9.93 -16.53 -12.75
N SER A 402 -10.41 -16.69 -11.49
CA SER A 402 -10.34 -17.95 -10.76
C SER A 402 -11.36 -18.04 -9.64
N SER A 403 -12.37 -18.90 -9.83
CA SER A 403 -13.45 -19.10 -8.83
C SER A 403 -12.92 -19.63 -7.49
N TRP A 404 -11.92 -20.55 -7.48
CA TRP A 404 -11.37 -21.08 -6.23
C TRP A 404 -10.64 -20.00 -5.44
N ALA A 405 -9.89 -19.11 -6.12
CA ALA A 405 -9.17 -18.01 -5.49
C ALA A 405 -10.15 -17.02 -4.85
N ALA A 406 -11.26 -16.71 -5.55
CA ALA A 406 -12.32 -15.85 -5.03
C ALA A 406 -13.02 -16.46 -3.81
N ILE A 407 -13.29 -17.78 -3.79
CA ILE A 407 -13.85 -18.47 -2.63
C ILE A 407 -12.91 -18.34 -1.43
N VAL A 408 -11.61 -18.56 -1.62
CA VAL A 408 -10.62 -18.39 -0.56
C VAL A 408 -10.55 -16.92 -0.10
N ALA A 409 -10.51 -15.96 -1.02
CA ALA A 409 -10.52 -14.53 -0.70
C ALA A 409 -11.76 -14.13 0.12
N THR A 410 -12.95 -14.66 -0.22
CA THR A 410 -14.20 -14.41 0.53
C THR A 410 -14.09 -14.82 2.00
N THR A 411 -13.36 -15.90 2.31
CA THR A 411 -13.14 -16.29 3.72
C THR A 411 -12.42 -15.19 4.50
N GLY A 412 -11.57 -14.40 3.84
CA GLY A 412 -10.88 -13.26 4.45
C GLY A 412 -11.82 -12.16 4.92
N ILE A 413 -12.87 -11.86 4.15
CA ILE A 413 -13.89 -10.88 4.54
C ILE A 413 -14.61 -11.36 5.81
N ILE A 414 -14.98 -12.63 5.87
CA ILE A 414 -15.67 -13.22 7.04
C ILE A 414 -14.76 -13.19 8.27
N LEU A 415 -13.51 -13.62 8.13
CA LEU A 415 -12.53 -13.62 9.20
C LEU A 415 -12.15 -12.19 9.62
N GLY A 416 -12.07 -11.27 8.65
CA GLY A 416 -11.84 -9.84 8.86
C GLY A 416 -12.90 -9.22 9.76
N ALA A 417 -14.17 -9.47 9.44
CA ALA A 417 -15.29 -9.07 10.30
C ALA A 417 -15.16 -9.69 11.69
N GLY A 418 -14.80 -10.98 11.78
CA GLY A 418 -14.63 -11.69 13.04
C GLY A 418 -13.61 -11.03 13.96
N TYR A 419 -12.35 -10.83 13.53
CA TYR A 419 -11.32 -10.31 14.41
C TYR A 419 -11.48 -8.80 14.70
N MET A 420 -11.98 -8.00 13.74
CA MET A 420 -12.15 -6.56 13.93
C MET A 420 -13.33 -6.23 14.85
N LEU A 421 -14.50 -6.87 14.66
CA LEU A 421 -15.63 -6.70 15.57
C LEU A 421 -15.33 -7.26 16.95
N TRP A 422 -14.57 -8.36 17.03
CA TRP A 422 -14.13 -8.92 18.31
C TRP A 422 -13.18 -7.97 19.06
N LEU A 423 -12.25 -7.29 18.34
CA LEU A 423 -11.41 -6.25 18.92
C LEU A 423 -12.24 -5.09 19.43
N TYR A 424 -13.14 -4.55 18.58
CA TYR A 424 -14.00 -3.43 18.93
C TYR A 424 -14.87 -3.74 20.17
N TRP A 425 -15.51 -4.92 20.17
CA TRP A 425 -16.37 -5.34 21.27
C TRP A 425 -15.61 -5.45 22.60
N ARG A 426 -14.42 -6.04 22.59
CA ARG A 426 -13.60 -6.18 23.80
C ARG A 426 -13.09 -4.86 24.35
N MET A 427 -12.89 -3.85 23.50
CA MET A 427 -12.39 -2.55 23.92
C MET A 427 -13.51 -1.59 24.33
N CYS A 428 -14.56 -1.50 23.53
CA CYS A 428 -15.59 -0.47 23.67
C CYS A 428 -16.77 -0.90 24.53
N TYR A 429 -17.09 -2.20 24.57
CA TYR A 429 -18.22 -2.73 25.34
C TYR A 429 -17.79 -3.59 26.54
N GLY A 430 -18.78 -4.03 27.31
CA GLY A 430 -18.58 -4.81 28.53
C GLY A 430 -18.34 -3.97 29.78
N THR A 431 -18.10 -4.64 30.90
CA THR A 431 -17.86 -3.96 32.17
C THR A 431 -16.46 -3.36 32.24
N GLN A 432 -16.36 -2.14 32.71
CA GLN A 432 -15.06 -1.49 33.02
C GLN A 432 -14.40 -2.21 34.20
N LYS A 433 -13.41 -3.07 33.89
CA LYS A 433 -12.72 -3.90 34.87
C LYS A 433 -11.60 -3.16 35.61
N ASN A 434 -11.08 -2.09 35.02
CA ASN A 434 -9.91 -1.38 35.49
C ASN A 434 -10.26 0.10 35.71
N ALA A 435 -10.03 0.60 36.92
CA ALA A 435 -10.33 1.99 37.30
C ALA A 435 -9.51 3.01 36.48
N ASP A 436 -8.29 2.67 36.08
CA ASP A 436 -7.44 3.50 35.23
C ASP A 436 -8.03 3.67 33.82
N ALA A 437 -8.61 2.61 33.24
CA ALA A 437 -9.30 2.67 31.95
C ALA A 437 -10.61 3.49 32.04
N ALA A 438 -11.35 3.36 33.14
CA ALA A 438 -12.55 4.13 33.41
C ALA A 438 -12.31 5.64 33.57
N ALA A 439 -11.11 6.02 34.02
CA ALA A 439 -10.74 7.41 34.26
C ALA A 439 -10.15 8.11 33.00
N MET A 440 -10.00 7.40 31.87
CA MET A 440 -9.43 7.99 30.65
C MET A 440 -10.33 9.10 30.09
N PRO A 441 -9.79 10.30 29.78
CA PRO A 441 -10.53 11.35 29.09
C PRO A 441 -10.76 10.97 27.61
N ASP A 442 -11.86 11.44 27.04
CA ASP A 442 -12.16 11.30 25.61
C ASP A 442 -11.14 12.05 24.73
N LEU A 443 -11.34 12.04 23.44
CA LEU A 443 -10.45 12.65 22.44
C LEU A 443 -10.20 14.15 22.74
N SER A 444 -8.93 14.52 22.74
CA SER A 444 -8.52 15.92 22.74
C SER A 444 -8.78 16.57 21.37
N MET A 445 -8.87 17.91 21.32
CA MET A 445 -9.04 18.64 20.06
C MET A 445 -7.96 18.26 19.01
N ARG A 446 -6.71 18.05 19.43
CA ARG A 446 -5.63 17.58 18.54
C ARG A 446 -5.96 16.23 17.92
N GLU A 447 -6.43 15.26 18.71
CA GLU A 447 -6.76 13.91 18.23
C GLU A 447 -7.95 13.94 17.28
N TRP A 448 -8.94 14.82 17.50
CA TRP A 448 -10.01 15.08 16.55
C TRP A 448 -9.47 15.57 15.20
N TRP A 449 -8.56 16.55 15.19
CA TRP A 449 -7.95 17.06 13.97
C TRP A 449 -7.07 16.03 13.23
N LEU A 450 -6.62 14.97 13.90
CA LEU A 450 -5.88 13.88 13.26
C LEU A 450 -6.80 12.81 12.65
N LEU A 451 -7.90 12.48 13.34
CA LEU A 451 -8.76 11.35 12.93
C LEU A 451 -9.89 11.76 11.98
N VAL A 452 -10.50 12.92 12.17
CA VAL A 452 -11.66 13.38 11.37
C VAL A 452 -11.31 13.58 9.89
N PRO A 453 -10.18 14.17 9.50
CA PRO A 453 -9.83 14.28 8.08
C PRO A 453 -9.71 12.92 7.40
N ILE A 454 -9.13 11.92 8.08
CA ILE A 454 -9.04 10.55 7.54
C ILE A 454 -10.46 9.96 7.41
N ALA A 455 -11.30 10.13 8.42
CA ALA A 455 -12.70 9.66 8.38
C ALA A 455 -13.48 10.29 7.21
N ALA A 456 -13.28 11.59 6.97
CA ALA A 456 -13.92 12.28 5.84
C ALA A 456 -13.48 11.73 4.49
N VAL A 457 -12.18 11.46 4.30
CA VAL A 457 -11.66 10.88 3.05
C VAL A 457 -12.11 9.43 2.87
N VAL A 458 -12.14 8.63 3.94
CA VAL A 458 -12.65 7.24 3.93
C VAL A 458 -14.12 7.20 3.49
N MET A 459 -14.96 8.11 4.00
CA MET A 459 -16.36 8.22 3.59
C MET A 459 -16.49 8.77 2.17
N TRP A 460 -15.70 9.76 1.79
CA TRP A 460 -15.71 10.30 0.42
C TRP A 460 -15.36 9.22 -0.60
N MET A 461 -14.27 8.47 -0.37
CA MET A 461 -13.86 7.37 -1.25
C MET A 461 -14.92 6.24 -1.30
N GLY A 462 -15.66 6.00 -0.22
CA GLY A 462 -16.71 4.99 -0.17
C GLY A 462 -18.01 5.39 -0.86
N ILE A 463 -18.36 6.69 -0.82
CA ILE A 463 -19.61 7.23 -1.41
C ILE A 463 -19.40 7.64 -2.88
N TYR A 464 -18.27 8.25 -3.19
CA TYR A 464 -17.94 8.71 -4.54
C TYR A 464 -16.51 8.29 -4.94
N PRO A 465 -16.29 6.99 -5.20
CA PRO A 465 -14.97 6.43 -5.52
C PRO A 465 -14.39 6.97 -6.83
N GLU A 466 -15.24 7.48 -7.73
CA GLU A 466 -14.84 8.01 -9.05
C GLU A 466 -13.78 9.10 -8.95
N SER A 467 -13.81 9.94 -7.90
CA SER A 467 -12.77 10.96 -7.66
C SER A 467 -11.36 10.36 -7.58
N PHE A 468 -11.23 9.12 -7.12
CA PHE A 468 -9.95 8.43 -6.93
C PHE A 468 -9.66 7.46 -8.07
N MET A 469 -10.69 6.87 -8.69
CA MET A 469 -10.55 5.89 -9.76
C MET A 469 -10.30 6.55 -11.13
N ALA A 470 -10.99 7.65 -11.42
CA ALA A 470 -10.90 8.31 -12.73
C ALA A 470 -9.46 8.67 -13.15
N PRO A 471 -8.60 9.22 -12.27
CA PRO A 471 -7.22 9.49 -12.65
C PRO A 471 -6.40 8.25 -13.03
N MET A 472 -6.70 7.07 -12.42
CA MET A 472 -5.95 5.83 -12.61
C MET A 472 -6.46 4.98 -13.78
N ARG A 473 -7.66 5.27 -14.28
CA ARG A 473 -8.38 4.39 -15.23
C ARG A 473 -7.65 4.20 -16.56
N ASP A 474 -7.08 5.27 -17.10
CA ASP A 474 -6.37 5.21 -18.37
C ASP A 474 -5.07 4.41 -18.24
N ASP A 475 -4.36 4.55 -17.12
CA ASP A 475 -3.15 3.80 -16.84
C ASP A 475 -3.43 2.30 -16.68
N VAL A 476 -4.56 1.96 -16.05
CA VAL A 476 -5.03 0.57 -15.98
C VAL A 476 -5.36 0.05 -17.38
N GLY A 477 -5.96 0.88 -18.25
CA GLY A 477 -6.19 0.55 -19.65
C GLY A 477 -4.90 0.22 -20.39
N HIS A 478 -3.90 1.10 -20.33
CA HIS A 478 -2.58 0.88 -20.94
C HIS A 478 -1.87 -0.35 -20.41
N LEU A 479 -1.99 -0.63 -19.10
CA LEU A 479 -1.43 -1.83 -18.51
C LEU A 479 -2.11 -3.09 -19.07
N LEU A 480 -3.44 -3.10 -19.18
CA LEU A 480 -4.20 -4.23 -19.72
C LEU A 480 -3.84 -4.50 -21.17
N GLU A 481 -3.73 -3.47 -22.02
CA GLU A 481 -3.28 -3.62 -23.41
C GLU A 481 -1.90 -4.29 -23.51
N ARG A 482 -1.00 -3.98 -22.56
CA ARG A 482 0.36 -4.57 -22.54
C ARG A 482 0.38 -6.03 -22.09
N ILE A 483 -0.52 -6.46 -21.21
CA ILE A 483 -0.56 -7.82 -20.66
C ILE A 483 -1.52 -8.75 -21.42
N GLU A 484 -2.44 -8.23 -22.25
CA GLU A 484 -3.43 -9.00 -23.01
C GLU A 484 -2.82 -10.15 -23.84
N PRO A 485 -1.72 -9.96 -24.60
CA PRO A 485 -1.10 -11.03 -25.35
C PRO A 485 -0.64 -12.21 -24.48
N ALA A 486 -0.13 -11.94 -23.29
CA ALA A 486 0.31 -12.97 -22.36
C ALA A 486 -0.87 -13.71 -21.71
N GLN A 487 -1.99 -13.03 -21.45
CA GLN A 487 -3.23 -13.63 -20.94
C GLN A 487 -3.80 -14.62 -21.96
N VAL A 488 -3.90 -14.25 -23.23
CA VAL A 488 -4.38 -15.14 -24.31
C VAL A 488 -3.51 -16.39 -24.39
N HIS A 489 -2.18 -16.25 -24.25
CA HIS A 489 -1.27 -17.39 -24.23
C HIS A 489 -1.49 -18.29 -23.00
N PHE A 490 -1.78 -17.73 -21.84
CA PHE A 490 -2.08 -18.46 -20.61
C PHE A 490 -3.39 -19.25 -20.73
N ASP A 491 -4.45 -18.65 -21.26
CA ASP A 491 -5.77 -19.27 -21.43
C ASP A 491 -5.75 -20.40 -22.48
N ALA A 492 -4.87 -20.30 -23.49
CA ALA A 492 -4.72 -21.30 -24.55
C ALA A 492 -3.95 -22.55 -24.11
N ARG A 493 -3.33 -22.57 -22.91
CA ARG A 493 -2.60 -23.76 -22.41
C ARG A 493 -3.58 -24.89 -22.10
N PRO A 494 -3.28 -26.14 -22.53
CA PRO A 494 -4.08 -27.30 -22.13
C PRO A 494 -4.09 -27.41 -20.61
N THR A 495 -5.25 -27.43 -19.99
CA THR A 495 -5.39 -27.75 -18.58
C THR A 495 -4.99 -29.21 -18.37
N GLU A 496 -3.73 -29.47 -18.09
CA GLU A 496 -3.28 -30.78 -17.65
C GLU A 496 -3.97 -31.08 -16.30
N GLY A 497 -5.09 -31.80 -16.34
CA GLY A 497 -5.62 -32.41 -15.15
C GLY A 497 -7.11 -32.28 -14.80
N THR A 498 -7.99 -31.80 -15.68
CA THR A 498 -9.44 -32.00 -15.47
C THR A 498 -10.08 -32.58 -16.73
N GLY A 499 -10.07 -33.93 -16.83
CA GLY A 499 -10.80 -34.67 -17.85
C GLY A 499 -12.33 -34.54 -17.66
N VAL A 500 -12.87 -33.40 -18.05
CA VAL A 500 -14.29 -33.29 -18.38
C VAL A 500 -14.30 -32.85 -19.85
N ALA A 501 -14.47 -33.83 -20.73
CA ALA A 501 -14.67 -33.60 -22.15
C ALA A 501 -15.86 -32.67 -22.35
N ALA A 502 -15.60 -31.48 -22.90
CA ALA A 502 -16.67 -30.66 -23.45
C ALA A 502 -17.31 -31.43 -24.59
N ALA A 503 -18.53 -31.92 -24.37
CA ALA A 503 -19.33 -32.50 -25.42
C ALA A 503 -19.64 -31.43 -26.47
N SER A 504 -19.01 -31.57 -27.63
CA SER A 504 -19.34 -30.79 -28.81
C SER A 504 -20.80 -31.00 -29.16
N VAL A 505 -21.64 -30.00 -28.99
CA VAL A 505 -22.97 -29.93 -29.57
C VAL A 505 -22.78 -29.72 -31.06
N THR A 506 -22.79 -30.83 -31.83
CA THR A 506 -22.92 -30.77 -33.28
C THR A 506 -24.37 -30.48 -33.61
N ASP A 507 -24.62 -29.30 -34.13
CA ASP A 507 -25.85 -28.91 -34.81
C ASP A 507 -26.09 -29.87 -35.98
N THR A 508 -27.06 -30.77 -35.83
CA THR A 508 -27.65 -31.52 -36.94
C THR A 508 -28.78 -30.70 -37.54
N ALA A 509 -28.46 -29.88 -38.52
CA ALA A 509 -29.44 -29.30 -39.42
C ALA A 509 -30.03 -30.46 -40.27
N THR A 510 -31.24 -30.88 -39.99
CA THR A 510 -32.01 -31.75 -40.84
C THR A 510 -32.66 -30.95 -41.96
N ASP A 511 -32.14 -31.16 -43.14
CA ASP A 511 -32.67 -30.74 -44.45
C ASP A 511 -33.98 -31.45 -44.76
N HIS A 512 -35.13 -30.77 -44.72
CA HIS A 512 -36.41 -31.23 -45.25
C HIS A 512 -36.62 -30.66 -46.65
N LYS A 513 -36.17 -31.39 -47.67
CA LYS A 513 -36.66 -31.22 -49.03
C LYS A 513 -37.95 -32.01 -49.22
N GLY A 514 -38.91 -31.29 -49.79
CA GLY A 514 -40.21 -31.77 -50.13
C GLY A 514 -40.28 -32.85 -51.22
N GLY A 515 -41.42 -33.48 -51.31
CA GLY A 515 -41.83 -34.37 -52.37
C GLY A 515 -43.34 -34.42 -52.44
N ALA A 516 -43.85 -33.94 -53.54
CA ALA A 516 -45.25 -33.98 -53.90
C ALA A 516 -45.87 -35.38 -53.90
N HIS A 517 -47.11 -35.49 -53.49
CA HIS A 517 -48.30 -35.93 -54.26
C HIS A 517 -49.50 -35.76 -53.37
#